data_673d5d2768d5262bb8d1025c2937c722
#
_entry.id   673d5d2768d5262bb8d1025c2937c722
#
_cell.length_a   1.000
_cell.length_b   1.000
_cell.length_c   1.000
_cell.angle_alpha   90.00
_cell.angle_beta   90.00
_cell.angle_gamma   90.00
#
_symmetry.space_group_name_H-M   'P 1'
#
loop_
_entity.id
_entity.type
_entity.pdbx_description
1 polymer ?
#
loop_
_entity_poly.entity_id
_entity_poly.type
_entity_poly.pdbx_seq_one_letter_code
_entity_poly.pdbx_strand_id
1 'polypeptide(L)'
;METLTLDAVFAVPPLPRRRDAKRTLDLDAAEQVAGHLEAGGITRLLYGGNAFLYHATLGEFEVLAGWLASFDAPRVPIPSIGPSFGHALDQARILRRHRFAAAMMLPCADPRDARGLEAGYREIADAAGMPLVLYLKSEDAMGAQRDAGLDAVGRLVDSGVAVAIKYAVVLDDPSRDPYLDGLLARVDRSRIVSGMGERPAIVHLRDFKLAGMTTGSGCIAPRRCQDFFGAARTGDWARAETLRGRFMPLEDLRDAWGPARVLHAATEAAGIAPTGPIPPYVSPLTDAQILQLTPVARALKDYDL
;
A
#
# COMPACT_ATOMS: atom_id res chain seq x y z
N MET A 1 20.62 -3.57 9.18
CA MET A 1 19.27 -3.25 8.71
C MET A 1 18.67 -4.53 8.17
N GLU A 2 17.46 -4.88 8.60
CA GLU A 2 16.75 -6.04 8.06
C GLU A 2 16.39 -5.78 6.59
N THR A 3 16.73 -6.71 5.71
CA THR A 3 16.43 -6.58 4.28
C THR A 3 14.94 -6.78 4.06
N LEU A 4 14.28 -5.86 3.37
CA LEU A 4 12.86 -5.97 3.06
C LEU A 4 12.61 -7.17 2.13
N THR A 5 11.99 -8.23 2.67
CA THR A 5 11.58 -9.41 1.89
C THR A 5 10.33 -9.10 1.09
N LEU A 6 10.37 -9.22 -0.23
CA LEU A 6 9.27 -8.88 -1.13
C LEU A 6 8.38 -10.07 -1.50
N ASP A 7 8.81 -11.31 -1.27
CA ASP A 7 7.98 -12.52 -1.37
C ASP A 7 7.02 -12.60 -0.18
N ALA A 8 6.03 -11.73 -0.18
CA ALA A 8 5.11 -11.55 0.93
C ALA A 8 3.83 -10.81 0.53
N VAL A 9 2.85 -10.84 1.42
CA VAL A 9 1.68 -9.95 1.39
C VAL A 9 1.98 -8.70 2.20
N PHE A 10 1.74 -7.54 1.59
CA PHE A 10 1.87 -6.22 2.22
C PHE A 10 0.47 -5.66 2.48
N ALA A 11 0.03 -5.62 3.72
CA ALA A 11 -1.21 -4.93 4.06
C ALA A 11 -1.03 -3.42 3.88
N VAL A 12 -2.05 -2.78 3.33
CA VAL A 12 -2.15 -1.32 3.26
C VAL A 12 -3.34 -0.89 4.15
N PRO A 13 -3.14 -0.84 5.49
CA PRO A 13 -4.23 -0.67 6.44
C PRO A 13 -4.78 0.76 6.45
N PRO A 14 -6.03 0.96 6.92
CA PRO A 14 -6.51 2.27 7.29
C PRO A 14 -5.78 2.78 8.53
N LEU A 15 -5.81 4.09 8.76
CA LEU A 15 -5.29 4.72 9.96
C LEU A 15 -6.45 5.37 10.73
N PRO A 16 -6.89 4.76 11.84
CA PRO A 16 -7.99 5.25 12.65
C PRO A 16 -7.77 6.66 13.23
N ARG A 17 -8.89 7.38 13.41
CA ARG A 17 -8.90 8.73 13.99
C ARG A 17 -10.01 8.85 15.03
N ARG A 18 -9.73 9.59 16.09
CA ARG A 18 -10.70 9.88 17.16
C ARG A 18 -11.82 10.78 16.64
N ARG A 19 -13.01 10.59 17.19
CA ARG A 19 -14.19 11.44 16.92
C ARG A 19 -14.13 12.75 17.69
N ASP A 20 -12.99 13.44 17.64
CA ASP A 20 -12.79 14.76 18.21
C ASP A 20 -12.77 15.84 17.12
N ALA A 21 -12.79 17.12 17.52
CA ALA A 21 -12.80 18.24 16.60
C ALA A 21 -11.56 18.32 15.69
N LYS A 22 -10.43 17.73 16.13
CA LYS A 22 -9.16 17.73 15.39
C LYS A 22 -8.97 16.44 14.59
N ARG A 23 -9.82 15.44 14.78
CA ARG A 23 -9.65 14.11 14.16
C ARG A 23 -8.25 13.52 14.42
N THR A 24 -7.79 13.61 15.68
CA THR A 24 -6.46 13.14 16.07
C THR A 24 -6.30 11.65 15.79
N LEU A 25 -5.07 11.19 15.56
CA LEU A 25 -4.81 9.77 15.33
C LEU A 25 -5.24 8.95 16.56
N ASP A 26 -5.94 7.86 16.32
CA ASP A 26 -6.31 6.88 17.35
C ASP A 26 -5.35 5.69 17.27
N LEU A 27 -4.23 5.81 17.99
CA LEU A 27 -3.18 4.78 17.94
C LEU A 27 -3.61 3.48 18.64
N ASP A 28 -4.54 3.54 19.59
CA ASP A 28 -5.08 2.34 20.26
C ASP A 28 -5.93 1.53 19.26
N ALA A 29 -6.78 2.20 18.48
CA ALA A 29 -7.55 1.57 17.42
C ALA A 29 -6.64 1.12 16.24
N ALA A 30 -5.58 1.87 15.93
CA ALA A 30 -4.59 1.49 14.92
C ALA A 30 -3.83 0.21 15.35
N GLU A 31 -3.54 0.05 16.65
CA GLU A 31 -2.94 -1.16 17.22
C GLU A 31 -3.87 -2.37 17.10
N GLN A 32 -5.18 -2.19 17.29
CA GLN A 32 -6.15 -3.27 17.07
C GLN A 32 -6.12 -3.76 15.61
N VAL A 33 -6.03 -2.84 14.65
CA VAL A 33 -5.89 -3.20 13.23
C VAL A 33 -4.57 -3.93 12.97
N ALA A 34 -3.46 -3.42 13.49
CA ALA A 34 -2.14 -4.05 13.32
C ALA A 34 -2.08 -5.44 13.96
N GLY A 35 -2.62 -5.60 15.17
CA GLY A 35 -2.71 -6.89 15.87
C GLY A 35 -3.62 -7.90 15.14
N HIS A 36 -4.73 -7.44 14.54
CA HIS A 36 -5.59 -8.29 13.71
C HIS A 36 -4.83 -8.80 12.47
N LEU A 37 -4.05 -7.95 11.80
CA LEU A 37 -3.23 -8.32 10.66
C LEU A 37 -2.16 -9.35 11.05
N GLU A 38 -1.44 -9.10 12.13
CA GLU A 38 -0.41 -10.01 12.65
C GLU A 38 -1.00 -11.37 13.03
N ALA A 39 -2.13 -11.40 13.74
CA ALA A 39 -2.83 -12.64 14.10
C ALA A 39 -3.27 -13.46 12.88
N GLY A 40 -3.49 -12.81 11.74
CA GLY A 40 -3.76 -13.44 10.45
C GLY A 40 -2.50 -13.73 9.61
N GLY A 41 -1.29 -13.48 10.15
CA GLY A 41 -0.02 -13.78 9.50
C GLY A 41 0.51 -12.69 8.58
N ILE A 42 -0.14 -11.52 8.47
CA ILE A 42 0.36 -10.39 7.67
C ILE A 42 1.16 -9.45 8.57
N THR A 43 2.47 -9.42 8.36
CA THR A 43 3.40 -8.63 9.18
C THR A 43 4.03 -7.45 8.46
N ARG A 44 3.94 -7.36 7.12
CA ARG A 44 4.40 -6.21 6.34
C ARG A 44 3.27 -5.19 6.26
N LEU A 45 3.45 -4.04 6.93
CA LEU A 45 2.41 -3.03 7.10
C LEU A 45 2.82 -1.74 6.39
N LEU A 46 2.25 -1.51 5.20
CA LEU A 46 2.56 -0.37 4.34
C LEU A 46 1.52 0.73 4.58
N TYR A 47 1.86 1.72 5.38
CA TYR A 47 1.01 2.87 5.65
C TYR A 47 1.13 3.91 4.55
N GLY A 48 0.08 4.06 3.73
CA GLY A 48 0.08 4.90 2.53
C GLY A 48 -1.29 5.49 2.19
N GLY A 49 -1.77 5.24 0.99
CA GLY A 49 -3.01 5.81 0.48
C GLY A 49 -4.25 5.48 1.31
N ASN A 50 -4.42 4.23 1.75
CA ASN A 50 -5.55 3.83 2.59
C ASN A 50 -5.52 4.48 3.99
N ALA A 51 -4.34 4.90 4.45
CA ALA A 51 -4.15 5.66 5.69
C ALA A 51 -4.35 7.18 5.50
N PHE A 52 -4.71 7.63 4.31
CA PHE A 52 -4.86 9.05 3.93
C PHE A 52 -3.60 9.90 4.18
N LEU A 53 -2.40 9.34 4.08
CA LEU A 53 -1.15 10.06 4.36
C LEU A 53 -0.88 11.23 3.41
N TYR A 54 -1.55 11.30 2.25
CA TYR A 54 -1.57 12.49 1.39
C TYR A 54 -2.01 13.77 2.12
N HIS A 55 -2.82 13.62 3.19
CA HIS A 55 -3.46 14.71 3.92
C HIS A 55 -2.95 14.85 5.35
N ALA A 56 -1.94 14.07 5.75
CA ALA A 56 -1.34 14.17 7.07
C ALA A 56 -0.51 15.44 7.21
N THR A 57 -0.65 16.14 8.33
CA THR A 57 0.27 17.22 8.69
C THR A 57 1.63 16.65 9.11
N LEU A 58 2.68 17.48 9.13
CA LEU A 58 3.99 17.02 9.62
C LEU A 58 3.95 16.58 11.09
N GLY A 59 3.15 17.26 11.91
CA GLY A 59 2.98 16.86 13.32
C GLY A 59 2.29 15.51 13.48
N GLU A 60 1.23 15.24 12.69
CA GLU A 60 0.60 13.91 12.67
C GLU A 60 1.56 12.84 12.14
N PHE A 61 2.34 13.17 11.12
CA PHE A 61 3.33 12.25 10.55
C PHE A 61 4.43 11.90 11.57
N GLU A 62 4.87 12.87 12.38
CA GLU A 62 5.85 12.64 13.45
C GLU A 62 5.31 11.67 14.51
N VAL A 63 4.04 11.86 14.93
CA VAL A 63 3.36 10.94 15.87
C VAL A 63 3.25 9.53 15.27
N LEU A 64 2.84 9.43 14.00
CA LEU A 64 2.76 8.15 13.28
C LEU A 64 4.12 7.48 13.19
N ALA A 65 5.17 8.20 12.79
CA ALA A 65 6.52 7.66 12.64
C ALA A 65 7.06 7.12 13.97
N GLY A 66 6.82 7.82 15.08
CA GLY A 66 7.17 7.36 16.42
C GLY A 66 6.45 6.07 16.80
N TRP A 67 5.15 5.98 16.54
CA TRP A 67 4.37 4.76 16.79
C TRP A 67 4.82 3.58 15.91
N LEU A 68 5.01 3.78 14.62
CA LEU A 68 5.50 2.73 13.71
C LEU A 68 6.89 2.24 14.12
N ALA A 69 7.76 3.14 14.59
CA ALA A 69 9.10 2.79 15.04
C ALA A 69 9.11 1.99 16.37
N SER A 70 8.00 1.95 17.10
CA SER A 70 7.85 1.13 18.32
C SER A 70 7.44 -0.31 18.02
N PHE A 71 7.23 -0.68 16.76
CA PHE A 71 6.87 -2.05 16.40
C PHE A 71 8.07 -2.99 16.52
N ASP A 72 7.86 -4.08 17.25
CA ASP A 72 8.81 -5.17 17.35
C ASP A 72 8.55 -6.25 16.28
N ALA A 73 9.54 -7.10 16.07
CA ALA A 73 9.36 -8.29 15.23
C ALA A 73 8.18 -9.15 15.73
N PRO A 74 7.37 -9.72 14.84
CA PRO A 74 7.63 -9.87 13.39
C PRO A 74 7.11 -8.72 12.51
N ARG A 75 6.58 -7.62 13.07
CA ARG A 75 6.02 -6.50 12.30
C ARG A 75 7.11 -5.70 11.59
N VAL A 76 6.92 -5.46 10.30
CA VAL A 76 7.79 -4.65 9.45
C VAL A 76 6.98 -3.46 8.91
N PRO A 77 6.96 -2.32 9.59
CA PRO A 77 6.25 -1.15 9.13
C PRO A 77 7.02 -0.44 8.00
N ILE A 78 6.28 0.03 7.00
CA ILE A 78 6.79 0.81 5.87
C ILE A 78 5.97 2.10 5.81
N PRO A 79 6.50 3.22 6.33
CA PRO A 79 5.83 4.53 6.21
C PRO A 79 5.89 5.03 4.77
N SER A 80 4.89 5.82 4.35
CA SER A 80 4.93 6.53 3.07
C SER A 80 5.14 8.03 3.26
N ILE A 81 5.88 8.64 2.36
CA ILE A 81 6.23 10.06 2.36
C ILE A 81 5.87 10.72 1.02
N GLY A 82 5.72 12.02 1.00
CA GLY A 82 5.29 12.80 -0.16
C GLY A 82 3.83 13.26 -0.04
N PRO A 83 3.15 13.61 -1.15
CA PRO A 83 3.56 13.40 -2.55
C PRO A 83 4.52 14.48 -3.11
N SER A 84 4.49 15.73 -2.63
CA SER A 84 5.35 16.79 -3.15
C SER A 84 6.77 16.70 -2.61
N PHE A 85 7.75 17.19 -3.36
CA PHE A 85 9.17 17.11 -3.01
C PHE A 85 9.49 17.71 -1.63
N GLY A 86 9.07 18.95 -1.37
CA GLY A 86 9.37 19.64 -0.11
C GLY A 86 8.74 18.93 1.09
N HIS A 87 7.49 18.46 0.95
CA HIS A 87 6.82 17.69 2.00
C HIS A 87 7.51 16.36 2.26
N ALA A 88 7.88 15.63 1.19
CA ALA A 88 8.63 14.39 1.30
C ALA A 88 9.99 14.58 1.98
N LEU A 89 10.70 15.68 1.69
CA LEU A 89 11.98 15.99 2.28
C LEU A 89 11.88 16.26 3.79
N ASP A 90 10.86 17.00 4.23
CA ASP A 90 10.62 17.24 5.65
C ASP A 90 10.23 15.95 6.39
N GLN A 91 9.37 15.12 5.78
CA GLN A 91 9.02 13.79 6.30
C GLN A 91 10.25 12.85 6.35
N ALA A 92 11.12 12.89 5.34
CA ALA A 92 12.35 12.12 5.29
C ALA A 92 13.27 12.44 6.49
N ARG A 93 13.40 13.71 6.85
CA ARG A 93 14.16 14.16 8.04
C ARG A 93 13.55 13.63 9.35
N ILE A 94 12.22 13.51 9.42
CA ILE A 94 11.54 12.85 10.55
C ILE A 94 11.91 11.37 10.59
N LEU A 95 11.79 10.66 9.46
CA LEU A 95 12.11 9.23 9.39
C LEU A 95 13.56 8.91 9.71
N ARG A 96 14.51 9.82 9.38
CA ARG A 96 15.94 9.62 9.71
C ARG A 96 16.22 9.41 11.20
N ARG A 97 15.33 9.87 12.08
CA ARG A 97 15.44 9.66 13.53
C ARG A 97 15.03 8.24 13.98
N HIS A 98 14.51 7.44 13.06
CA HIS A 98 13.98 6.11 13.31
C HIS A 98 14.66 5.07 12.39
N ARG A 99 14.39 3.79 12.67
CA ARG A 99 14.93 2.67 11.86
C ARG A 99 13.79 1.97 11.14
N PHE A 100 13.64 2.23 9.84
CA PHE A 100 12.73 1.52 8.96
C PHE A 100 13.52 0.78 7.87
N ALA A 101 12.97 -0.32 7.35
CA ALA A 101 13.58 -1.06 6.25
C ALA A 101 13.57 -0.26 4.94
N ALA A 102 12.53 0.54 4.72
CA ALA A 102 12.35 1.44 3.58
C ALA A 102 11.22 2.43 3.85
N ALA A 103 11.11 3.50 3.04
CA ALA A 103 9.95 4.38 2.97
C ALA A 103 9.34 4.34 1.57
N MET A 104 7.99 4.34 1.45
CA MET A 104 7.34 4.38 0.13
C MET A 104 7.10 5.83 -0.31
N MET A 105 7.40 6.13 -1.57
CA MET A 105 7.05 7.42 -2.17
C MET A 105 5.59 7.44 -2.59
N LEU A 106 4.81 8.39 -2.08
CA LEU A 106 3.46 8.66 -2.60
C LEU A 106 3.57 9.31 -3.99
N PRO A 107 2.73 8.91 -4.97
CA PRO A 107 2.82 9.47 -6.32
C PRO A 107 2.51 10.96 -6.33
N CYS A 108 3.38 11.74 -6.95
CA CYS A 108 3.21 13.17 -7.19
C CYS A 108 2.36 13.41 -8.43
N ALA A 109 1.39 14.32 -8.34
CA ALA A 109 0.57 14.76 -9.47
C ALA A 109 1.02 16.14 -10.02
N ASP A 110 1.92 16.83 -9.32
CA ASP A 110 2.45 18.14 -9.72
C ASP A 110 3.35 18.06 -10.97
N PRO A 111 3.70 19.19 -11.60
CA PRO A 111 4.62 19.20 -12.73
C PRO A 111 5.92 18.44 -12.44
N ARG A 112 6.26 17.47 -13.29
CA ARG A 112 7.38 16.56 -13.09
C ARG A 112 7.90 16.01 -14.42
N ASP A 113 9.15 15.61 -14.41
CA ASP A 113 9.78 14.80 -15.47
C ASP A 113 10.69 13.73 -14.86
N ALA A 114 11.10 12.76 -15.67
CA ALA A 114 11.87 11.60 -15.22
C ALA A 114 13.20 11.97 -14.57
N ARG A 115 13.92 12.96 -15.12
CA ARG A 115 15.22 13.39 -14.60
C ARG A 115 15.09 14.11 -13.26
N GLY A 116 14.08 15.00 -13.15
CA GLY A 116 13.78 15.70 -11.91
C GLY A 116 13.35 14.75 -10.80
N LEU A 117 12.48 13.77 -11.10
CA LEU A 117 12.05 12.76 -10.14
C LEU A 117 13.22 11.87 -9.69
N GLU A 118 14.09 11.44 -10.63
CA GLU A 118 15.28 10.65 -10.26
C GLU A 118 16.19 11.43 -9.30
N ALA A 119 16.48 12.69 -9.58
CA ALA A 119 17.29 13.54 -8.71
C ALA A 119 16.63 13.73 -7.34
N GLY A 120 15.33 14.05 -7.32
CA GLY A 120 14.57 14.25 -6.09
C GLY A 120 14.50 13.00 -5.23
N TYR A 121 14.30 11.82 -5.81
CA TYR A 121 14.26 10.56 -5.05
C TYR A 121 15.61 10.20 -4.43
N ARG A 122 16.73 10.50 -5.11
CA ARG A 122 18.08 10.36 -4.53
C ARG A 122 18.25 11.28 -3.32
N GLU A 123 17.88 12.53 -3.44
CA GLU A 123 17.97 13.51 -2.35
C GLU A 123 17.09 13.12 -1.15
N ILE A 124 15.86 12.64 -1.41
CA ILE A 124 14.94 12.17 -0.38
C ILE A 124 15.49 10.93 0.34
N ALA A 125 16.04 9.96 -0.41
CA ALA A 125 16.64 8.76 0.17
C ALA A 125 17.84 9.10 1.06
N ASP A 126 18.70 10.01 0.62
CA ASP A 126 19.82 10.51 1.40
C ASP A 126 19.35 11.24 2.67
N ALA A 127 18.33 12.09 2.57
CA ALA A 127 17.74 12.78 3.71
C ALA A 127 17.11 11.82 4.71
N ALA A 128 16.43 10.76 4.25
CA ALA A 128 15.80 9.73 5.08
C ALA A 128 16.85 8.78 5.69
N GLY A 129 18.02 8.61 5.04
CA GLY A 129 19.04 7.64 5.43
C GLY A 129 18.59 6.19 5.24
N MET A 130 17.63 5.96 4.32
CA MET A 130 17.08 4.63 4.01
C MET A 130 16.66 4.56 2.55
N PRO A 131 16.57 3.34 1.95
CA PRO A 131 16.10 3.17 0.59
C PRO A 131 14.59 3.42 0.48
N LEU A 132 14.13 3.59 -0.78
CA LEU A 132 12.74 3.88 -1.11
C LEU A 132 12.04 2.66 -1.72
N VAL A 133 10.71 2.64 -1.57
CA VAL A 133 9.78 1.85 -2.39
C VAL A 133 9.13 2.83 -3.38
N LEU A 134 9.34 2.62 -4.67
CA LEU A 134 8.71 3.44 -5.70
C LEU A 134 7.25 3.00 -5.88
N TYR A 135 6.35 3.96 -6.06
CA TYR A 135 4.93 3.67 -6.28
C TYR A 135 4.53 4.11 -7.69
N LEU A 136 4.47 3.17 -8.62
CA LEU A 136 4.02 3.39 -9.99
C LEU A 136 2.50 3.18 -10.06
N LYS A 137 1.74 4.26 -9.95
CA LYS A 137 0.26 4.25 -9.92
C LYS A 137 -0.36 4.49 -11.31
N SER A 138 0.41 5.05 -12.24
CA SER A 138 0.02 5.32 -13.62
C SER A 138 1.25 5.23 -14.52
N GLU A 139 1.05 5.12 -15.83
CA GLU A 139 2.16 5.05 -16.78
C GLU A 139 3.01 6.34 -16.81
N ASP A 140 2.43 7.47 -16.41
CA ASP A 140 3.10 8.76 -16.30
C ASP A 140 3.64 9.06 -14.88
N ALA A 141 3.64 8.08 -13.97
CA ALA A 141 4.11 8.25 -12.59
C ALA A 141 5.53 8.82 -12.53
N MET A 142 6.38 8.46 -13.50
CA MET A 142 7.74 8.96 -13.64
C MET A 142 7.90 10.04 -14.72
N GLY A 143 6.83 10.77 -15.03
CA GLY A 143 6.79 11.82 -16.06
C GLY A 143 6.18 11.34 -17.36
N ALA A 144 5.85 12.29 -18.24
CA ALA A 144 5.11 12.03 -19.47
C ALA A 144 5.87 11.19 -20.53
N GLN A 145 7.22 11.17 -20.45
CA GLN A 145 8.07 10.37 -21.35
C GLN A 145 8.27 8.97 -20.76
N ARG A 146 7.45 8.03 -21.19
CA ARG A 146 7.39 6.67 -20.67
C ARG A 146 8.76 6.00 -20.53
N ASP A 147 9.52 5.90 -21.63
CA ASP A 147 10.82 5.20 -21.64
C ASP A 147 11.84 5.91 -20.75
N ALA A 148 11.91 7.24 -20.78
CA ALA A 148 12.78 8.00 -19.89
C ALA A 148 12.43 7.78 -18.41
N GLY A 149 11.13 7.65 -18.10
CA GLY A 149 10.63 7.32 -16.76
C GLY A 149 11.05 5.91 -16.34
N LEU A 150 10.87 4.91 -17.19
CA LEU A 150 11.27 3.53 -16.91
C LEU A 150 12.80 3.39 -16.76
N ASP A 151 13.58 4.11 -17.59
CA ASP A 151 15.04 4.15 -17.46
C ASP A 151 15.48 4.76 -16.13
N ALA A 152 14.80 5.82 -15.67
CA ALA A 152 15.08 6.42 -14.37
C ALA A 152 14.76 5.44 -13.22
N VAL A 153 13.67 4.67 -13.31
CA VAL A 153 13.35 3.59 -12.33
C VAL A 153 14.47 2.56 -12.30
N GLY A 154 14.95 2.08 -13.47
CA GLY A 154 16.06 1.14 -13.55
C GLY A 154 17.30 1.67 -12.82
N ARG A 155 17.73 2.91 -13.12
CA ARG A 155 18.90 3.53 -12.45
C ARG A 155 18.72 3.72 -10.94
N LEU A 156 17.50 4.01 -10.46
CA LEU A 156 17.21 4.11 -9.03
C LEU A 156 17.31 2.75 -8.34
N VAL A 157 16.88 1.68 -8.99
CA VAL A 157 17.00 0.30 -8.48
C VAL A 157 18.47 -0.15 -8.49
N ASP A 158 19.18 0.03 -9.60
CA ASP A 158 20.59 -0.39 -9.76
C ASP A 158 21.50 0.30 -8.74
N SER A 159 21.22 1.55 -8.41
CA SER A 159 22.00 2.32 -7.41
C SER A 159 21.59 2.03 -5.96
N GLY A 160 20.57 1.19 -5.71
CA GLY A 160 20.08 0.88 -4.37
C GLY A 160 19.28 1.99 -3.70
N VAL A 161 19.00 3.08 -4.40
CA VAL A 161 18.09 4.15 -3.92
C VAL A 161 16.66 3.60 -3.81
N ALA A 162 16.24 2.78 -4.76
CA ALA A 162 15.00 2.04 -4.70
C ALA A 162 15.27 0.55 -4.45
N VAL A 163 14.63 -0.04 -3.44
CA VAL A 163 14.75 -1.47 -3.11
C VAL A 163 13.56 -2.28 -3.58
N ALA A 164 12.45 -1.62 -3.85
CA ALA A 164 11.21 -2.24 -4.33
C ALA A 164 10.38 -1.28 -5.16
N ILE A 165 9.50 -1.86 -5.97
CA ILE A 165 8.49 -1.15 -6.75
C ILE A 165 7.12 -1.71 -6.40
N LYS A 166 6.21 -0.83 -5.96
CA LYS A 166 4.78 -1.12 -5.89
C LYS A 166 4.17 -0.77 -7.24
N TYR A 167 3.85 -1.78 -8.03
CA TYR A 167 3.23 -1.62 -9.35
C TYR A 167 1.71 -1.60 -9.25
N ALA A 168 1.07 -0.50 -9.62
CA ALA A 168 -0.36 -0.28 -9.41
C ALA A 168 -1.04 0.47 -10.58
N VAL A 169 -0.58 0.25 -11.79
CA VAL A 169 -1.25 0.74 -12.99
C VAL A 169 -2.54 -0.06 -13.18
N VAL A 170 -3.65 0.65 -13.38
CA VAL A 170 -4.97 0.05 -13.57
C VAL A 170 -5.20 -0.19 -15.05
N LEU A 171 -5.49 -1.43 -15.42
CA LEU A 171 -5.82 -1.85 -16.78
C LEU A 171 -7.09 -2.70 -16.76
N ASP A 172 -7.89 -2.59 -17.83
CA ASP A 172 -9.08 -3.43 -18.03
C ASP A 172 -8.68 -4.91 -18.21
N ASP A 173 -7.60 -5.16 -18.94
CA ASP A 173 -6.99 -6.48 -19.10
C ASP A 173 -5.54 -6.47 -18.59
N PRO A 174 -5.30 -6.87 -17.33
CA PRO A 174 -3.97 -6.88 -16.75
C PRO A 174 -3.01 -7.91 -17.36
N SER A 175 -3.51 -8.82 -18.23
CA SER A 175 -2.65 -9.80 -18.94
C SER A 175 -1.89 -9.18 -20.12
N ARG A 176 -2.30 -7.98 -20.55
CA ARG A 176 -1.69 -7.21 -21.63
C ARG A 176 -1.20 -5.87 -21.11
N ASP A 177 -0.03 -5.88 -20.53
CA ASP A 177 0.56 -4.72 -19.86
C ASP A 177 1.91 -4.32 -20.45
N PRO A 178 1.91 -3.54 -21.56
CA PRO A 178 3.16 -3.12 -22.19
C PRO A 178 4.00 -2.17 -21.34
N TYR A 179 3.41 -1.52 -20.31
CA TYR A 179 4.17 -0.72 -19.36
C TYR A 179 4.93 -1.60 -18.36
N LEU A 180 4.28 -2.65 -17.87
CA LEU A 180 4.93 -3.64 -17.01
C LEU A 180 6.01 -4.43 -17.78
N ASP A 181 5.77 -4.79 -19.04
CA ASP A 181 6.79 -5.41 -19.89
C ASP A 181 8.02 -4.51 -20.05
N GLY A 182 7.80 -3.22 -20.31
CA GLY A 182 8.87 -2.22 -20.37
C GLY A 182 9.62 -2.06 -19.04
N LEU A 183 8.93 -2.16 -17.91
CA LEU A 183 9.54 -2.14 -16.59
C LEU A 183 10.38 -3.40 -16.34
N LEU A 184 9.87 -4.58 -16.69
CA LEU A 184 10.56 -5.86 -16.55
C LEU A 184 11.78 -6.00 -17.46
N ALA A 185 11.85 -5.23 -18.53
CA ALA A 185 13.06 -5.12 -19.36
C ALA A 185 14.22 -4.36 -18.66
N ARG A 186 13.93 -3.63 -17.57
CA ARG A 186 14.88 -2.77 -16.85
C ARG A 186 15.10 -3.16 -15.39
N VAL A 187 14.15 -3.87 -14.80
CA VAL A 187 14.16 -4.21 -13.37
C VAL A 187 13.80 -5.67 -13.19
N ASP A 188 14.55 -6.36 -12.35
CA ASP A 188 14.26 -7.74 -12.00
C ASP A 188 12.89 -7.84 -11.29
N ARG A 189 12.07 -8.81 -11.71
CA ARG A 189 10.72 -9.05 -11.18
C ARG A 189 10.68 -9.29 -9.67
N SER A 190 11.77 -9.78 -9.09
CA SER A 190 11.90 -9.95 -7.63
C SER A 190 11.90 -8.63 -6.85
N ARG A 191 12.03 -7.48 -7.56
CA ARG A 191 11.94 -6.13 -6.99
C ARG A 191 10.55 -5.52 -7.12
N ILE A 192 9.58 -6.22 -7.72
CA ILE A 192 8.27 -5.65 -8.03
C ILE A 192 7.18 -6.42 -7.28
N VAL A 193 6.29 -5.69 -6.60
CA VAL A 193 5.09 -6.24 -5.97
C VAL A 193 3.83 -5.72 -6.66
N SER A 194 2.83 -6.59 -6.82
CA SER A 194 1.50 -6.21 -7.30
C SER A 194 0.84 -5.22 -6.34
N GLY A 195 0.48 -4.03 -6.80
CA GLY A 195 0.06 -2.92 -5.97
C GLY A 195 -1.46 -2.66 -5.93
N MET A 196 -2.28 -3.49 -6.59
CA MET A 196 -3.71 -3.25 -6.81
C MET A 196 -4.65 -4.21 -6.06
N GLY A 197 -4.17 -4.79 -4.95
CA GLY A 197 -4.97 -5.76 -4.20
C GLY A 197 -5.18 -7.07 -4.95
N GLU A 198 -6.26 -7.73 -4.63
CA GLU A 198 -6.56 -9.09 -5.07
C GLU A 198 -6.99 -9.18 -6.54
N ARG A 199 -7.52 -8.09 -7.11
CA ARG A 199 -8.10 -8.12 -8.47
C ARG A 199 -7.12 -8.59 -9.54
N PRO A 200 -5.96 -7.95 -9.79
CA PRO A 200 -4.99 -8.40 -10.79
C PRO A 200 -3.97 -9.40 -10.24
N ALA A 201 -4.00 -9.74 -8.94
CA ALA A 201 -2.90 -10.43 -8.28
C ALA A 201 -2.57 -11.77 -8.93
N ILE A 202 -3.56 -12.55 -9.38
CA ILE A 202 -3.30 -13.85 -10.05
C ILE A 202 -2.50 -13.65 -11.33
N VAL A 203 -2.90 -12.71 -12.18
CA VAL A 203 -2.19 -12.39 -13.43
C VAL A 203 -0.78 -11.92 -13.11
N HIS A 204 -0.62 -10.98 -12.19
CA HIS A 204 0.69 -10.45 -11.81
C HIS A 204 1.63 -11.52 -11.23
N LEU A 205 1.11 -12.40 -10.37
CA LEU A 205 1.91 -13.47 -9.75
C LEU A 205 2.16 -14.65 -10.71
N ARG A 206 1.17 -15.01 -11.54
CA ARG A 206 1.24 -16.16 -12.43
C ARG A 206 2.01 -15.85 -13.71
N ASP A 207 1.61 -14.79 -14.42
CA ASP A 207 2.06 -14.51 -15.78
C ASP A 207 3.34 -13.64 -15.75
N PHE A 208 3.36 -12.59 -14.95
CA PHE A 208 4.52 -11.70 -14.79
C PHE A 208 5.51 -12.15 -13.71
N LYS A 209 5.15 -13.12 -12.86
CA LYS A 209 6.01 -13.65 -11.78
C LYS A 209 6.50 -12.58 -10.81
N LEU A 210 5.67 -11.60 -10.48
CA LEU A 210 6.01 -10.59 -9.50
C LEU A 210 6.25 -11.20 -8.11
N ALA A 211 7.09 -10.54 -7.30
CA ALA A 211 7.59 -11.09 -6.05
C ALA A 211 6.52 -11.26 -4.96
N GLY A 212 5.57 -10.35 -4.88
CA GLY A 212 4.55 -10.34 -3.85
C GLY A 212 3.36 -9.48 -4.24
N MET A 213 2.49 -9.21 -3.28
CA MET A 213 1.31 -8.37 -3.52
C MET A 213 1.02 -7.44 -2.34
N THR A 214 0.36 -6.32 -2.64
CA THR A 214 -0.27 -5.50 -1.60
C THR A 214 -1.74 -5.85 -1.49
N THR A 215 -2.33 -5.65 -0.32
CA THR A 215 -3.75 -5.87 -0.08
C THR A 215 -4.38 -4.73 0.70
N GLY A 216 -5.61 -4.38 0.33
CA GLY A 216 -6.51 -3.56 1.15
C GLY A 216 -7.58 -4.43 1.78
N SER A 217 -8.30 -5.22 0.97
CA SER A 217 -9.38 -6.09 1.43
C SER A 217 -8.91 -7.21 2.36
N GLY A 218 -7.66 -7.67 2.19
CA GLY A 218 -7.01 -8.59 3.14
C GLY A 218 -6.82 -7.99 4.55
N CYS A 219 -6.97 -6.68 4.74
CA CYS A 219 -7.04 -6.10 6.09
C CYS A 219 -8.30 -6.54 6.86
N ILE A 220 -9.33 -7.02 6.16
CA ILE A 220 -10.54 -7.56 6.78
C ILE A 220 -10.39 -9.08 7.04
N ALA A 221 -9.75 -9.82 6.11
CA ALA A 221 -9.56 -11.26 6.17
C ALA A 221 -8.09 -11.66 5.93
N PRO A 222 -7.19 -11.37 6.88
CA PRO A 222 -5.75 -11.53 6.66
C PRO A 222 -5.31 -12.99 6.52
N ARG A 223 -5.92 -13.95 7.24
CA ARG A 223 -5.61 -15.39 7.10
C ARG A 223 -5.93 -15.89 5.70
N ARG A 224 -7.12 -15.54 5.19
CA ARG A 224 -7.54 -15.94 3.84
C ARG A 224 -6.73 -15.26 2.74
N CYS A 225 -6.26 -14.04 3.00
CA CYS A 225 -5.32 -13.38 2.09
C CYS A 225 -3.97 -14.12 2.06
N GLN A 226 -3.47 -14.59 3.20
CA GLN A 226 -2.27 -15.44 3.26
C GLN A 226 -2.50 -16.81 2.60
N ASP A 227 -3.67 -17.45 2.80
CA ASP A 227 -4.04 -18.69 2.11
C ASP A 227 -4.06 -18.49 0.58
N PHE A 228 -4.62 -17.37 0.11
CA PHE A 228 -4.62 -17.00 -1.31
C PHE A 228 -3.20 -16.85 -1.85
N PHE A 229 -2.36 -16.08 -1.16
CA PHE A 229 -0.98 -15.87 -1.56
C PHE A 229 -0.18 -17.19 -1.55
N GLY A 230 -0.38 -18.04 -0.52
CA GLY A 230 0.23 -19.37 -0.42
C GLY A 230 -0.17 -20.28 -1.58
N ALA A 231 -1.44 -20.32 -1.95
CA ALA A 231 -1.92 -21.08 -3.10
C ALA A 231 -1.28 -20.57 -4.41
N ALA A 232 -1.19 -19.25 -4.60
CA ALA A 232 -0.53 -18.65 -5.75
C ALA A 232 0.97 -19.02 -5.81
N ARG A 233 1.68 -19.01 -4.66
CA ARG A 233 3.11 -19.35 -4.58
C ARG A 233 3.40 -20.82 -4.88
N THR A 234 2.47 -21.74 -4.55
CA THR A 234 2.60 -23.16 -4.87
C THR A 234 2.08 -23.53 -6.26
N GLY A 235 1.53 -22.54 -7.01
CA GLY A 235 0.96 -22.77 -8.35
C GLY A 235 -0.42 -23.41 -8.35
N ASP A 236 -1.10 -23.49 -7.20
CA ASP A 236 -2.50 -23.94 -7.12
C ASP A 236 -3.45 -22.81 -7.50
N TRP A 237 -3.47 -22.53 -8.81
CA TRP A 237 -4.23 -21.40 -9.37
C TRP A 237 -5.73 -21.57 -9.22
N ALA A 238 -6.25 -22.82 -9.21
CA ALA A 238 -7.67 -23.08 -9.01
C ALA A 238 -8.11 -22.71 -7.59
N ARG A 239 -7.31 -23.07 -6.60
CA ARG A 239 -7.53 -22.67 -5.21
C ARG A 239 -7.35 -21.17 -5.03
N ALA A 240 -6.30 -20.60 -5.61
CA ALA A 240 -6.06 -19.15 -5.57
C ALA A 240 -7.25 -18.37 -6.13
N GLU A 241 -7.82 -18.78 -7.28
CA GLU A 241 -9.00 -18.12 -7.87
C GLU A 241 -10.23 -18.24 -6.96
N THR A 242 -10.45 -19.41 -6.36
CA THR A 242 -11.57 -19.62 -5.42
C THR A 242 -11.46 -18.69 -4.20
N LEU A 243 -10.26 -18.57 -3.63
CA LEU A 243 -9.98 -17.69 -2.49
C LEU A 243 -10.12 -16.22 -2.88
N ARG A 244 -9.53 -15.82 -4.03
CA ARG A 244 -9.63 -14.46 -4.58
C ARG A 244 -11.10 -14.02 -4.75
N GLY A 245 -11.94 -14.92 -5.26
CA GLY A 245 -13.36 -14.64 -5.48
C GLY A 245 -14.10 -14.16 -4.23
N ARG A 246 -13.65 -14.52 -3.04
CA ARG A 246 -14.24 -14.06 -1.77
C ARG A 246 -13.95 -12.60 -1.42
N PHE A 247 -12.87 -12.04 -1.97
CA PHE A 247 -12.51 -10.65 -1.79
C PHE A 247 -13.22 -9.73 -2.79
N MET A 248 -13.66 -10.26 -3.95
CA MET A 248 -14.20 -9.44 -5.04
C MET A 248 -15.41 -8.58 -4.65
N PRO A 249 -16.38 -9.03 -3.84
CA PRO A 249 -17.48 -8.16 -3.43
C PRO A 249 -17.03 -6.88 -2.69
N LEU A 250 -15.96 -6.95 -1.89
CA LEU A 250 -15.40 -5.76 -1.24
C LEU A 250 -14.55 -4.94 -2.22
N GLU A 251 -13.77 -5.58 -3.10
CA GLU A 251 -13.01 -4.90 -4.14
C GLU A 251 -13.92 -4.11 -5.10
N ASP A 252 -15.09 -4.66 -5.48
CA ASP A 252 -16.07 -3.96 -6.32
C ASP A 252 -16.57 -2.67 -5.67
N LEU A 253 -16.87 -2.70 -4.36
CA LEU A 253 -17.26 -1.50 -3.62
C LEU A 253 -16.10 -0.50 -3.49
N ARG A 254 -14.88 -1.00 -3.32
CA ARG A 254 -13.66 -0.16 -3.24
C ARG A 254 -13.41 0.57 -4.56
N ASP A 255 -13.58 -0.11 -5.69
CA ASP A 255 -13.43 0.50 -7.01
C ASP A 255 -14.53 1.53 -7.28
N ALA A 256 -15.78 1.20 -6.92
CA ALA A 256 -16.92 2.08 -7.16
C ALA A 256 -16.95 3.35 -6.28
N TRP A 257 -16.50 3.26 -5.03
CA TRP A 257 -16.69 4.34 -4.04
C TRP A 257 -15.38 4.92 -3.49
N GLY A 258 -14.24 4.45 -3.96
CA GLY A 258 -12.91 4.89 -3.55
C GLY A 258 -12.27 3.99 -2.50
N PRO A 259 -11.12 3.39 -2.82
CA PRO A 259 -10.52 2.29 -2.07
C PRO A 259 -10.26 2.59 -0.59
N ALA A 260 -9.77 3.79 -0.29
CA ALA A 260 -9.43 4.20 1.08
C ALA A 260 -10.67 4.41 1.95
N ARG A 261 -11.71 5.11 1.43
CA ARG A 261 -12.97 5.37 2.16
C ARG A 261 -13.68 4.08 2.52
N VAL A 262 -13.77 3.17 1.54
CA VAL A 262 -14.45 1.89 1.70
C VAL A 262 -13.72 1.03 2.72
N LEU A 263 -12.40 0.90 2.62
CA LEU A 263 -11.63 0.09 3.57
C LEU A 263 -11.73 0.65 4.99
N HIS A 264 -11.64 1.97 5.15
CA HIS A 264 -11.80 2.64 6.43
C HIS A 264 -13.15 2.27 7.08
N ALA A 265 -14.25 2.45 6.35
CA ALA A 265 -15.59 2.09 6.82
C ALA A 265 -15.79 0.57 7.02
N ALA A 266 -15.21 -0.27 6.12
CA ALA A 266 -15.30 -1.73 6.22
C ALA A 266 -14.64 -2.28 7.48
N THR A 267 -13.51 -1.70 7.90
CA THR A 267 -12.80 -2.09 9.13
C THR A 267 -13.67 -1.90 10.38
N GLU A 268 -14.40 -0.78 10.47
CA GLU A 268 -15.35 -0.52 11.55
C GLU A 268 -16.60 -1.41 11.43
N ALA A 269 -17.18 -1.54 10.22
CA ALA A 269 -18.37 -2.36 9.97
C ALA A 269 -18.14 -3.86 10.24
N ALA A 270 -16.91 -4.35 10.02
CA ALA A 270 -16.47 -5.71 10.33
C ALA A 270 -16.16 -5.93 11.83
N GLY A 271 -16.22 -4.88 12.65
CA GLY A 271 -15.96 -4.97 14.09
C GLY A 271 -14.50 -5.18 14.45
N ILE A 272 -13.56 -4.82 13.58
CA ILE A 272 -12.11 -4.99 13.82
C ILE A 272 -11.59 -3.89 14.74
N ALA A 273 -11.89 -2.62 14.41
CA ALA A 273 -11.53 -1.46 15.21
C ALA A 273 -12.44 -0.27 14.86
N PRO A 274 -12.71 0.66 15.81
CA PRO A 274 -13.34 1.92 15.48
C PRO A 274 -12.39 2.77 14.63
N THR A 275 -12.77 3.11 13.40
CA THR A 275 -11.91 3.89 12.50
C THR A 275 -12.15 5.39 12.60
N GLY A 276 -13.36 5.80 13.01
CA GLY A 276 -13.72 7.21 13.20
C GLY A 276 -13.82 8.01 11.88
N PRO A 277 -13.61 9.33 11.90
CA PRO A 277 -13.74 10.17 10.73
C PRO A 277 -12.52 10.09 9.82
N ILE A 278 -12.71 10.35 8.53
CA ILE A 278 -11.62 10.49 7.55
C ILE A 278 -11.20 11.98 7.41
N PRO A 279 -9.98 12.27 6.91
CA PRO A 279 -9.55 13.64 6.63
C PRO A 279 -10.41 14.34 5.57
N PRO A 280 -10.50 15.69 5.60
CA PRO A 280 -11.13 16.47 4.52
C PRO A 280 -10.43 16.24 3.16
N TYR A 281 -11.05 16.75 2.10
CA TYR A 281 -10.87 16.46 0.68
C TYR A 281 -11.47 15.14 0.22
N VAL A 282 -11.75 14.20 1.14
CA VAL A 282 -12.50 12.99 0.86
C VAL A 282 -13.72 12.96 1.80
N SER A 283 -14.92 12.77 1.26
CA SER A 283 -16.13 12.63 2.05
C SER A 283 -16.29 11.22 2.61
N PRO A 284 -16.85 11.02 3.81
CA PRO A 284 -17.22 9.70 4.28
C PRO A 284 -18.26 9.05 3.37
N LEU A 285 -18.44 7.74 3.48
CA LEU A 285 -19.54 7.05 2.82
C LEU A 285 -20.89 7.57 3.36
N THR A 286 -21.91 7.57 2.49
CA THR A 286 -23.29 7.87 2.90
C THR A 286 -23.88 6.71 3.71
N ASP A 287 -24.97 6.97 4.46
CA ASP A 287 -25.67 5.92 5.22
C ASP A 287 -26.13 4.78 4.31
N ALA A 288 -26.60 5.08 3.09
CA ALA A 288 -27.00 4.08 2.10
C ALA A 288 -25.81 3.21 1.65
N GLN A 289 -24.63 3.80 1.48
CA GLN A 289 -23.41 3.05 1.15
C GLN A 289 -22.93 2.20 2.34
N ILE A 290 -23.02 2.70 3.56
CA ILE A 290 -22.71 1.95 4.79
C ILE A 290 -23.64 0.74 4.93
N LEU A 291 -24.95 0.93 4.66
CA LEU A 291 -25.91 -0.18 4.69
C LEU A 291 -25.58 -1.29 3.70
N GLN A 292 -25.08 -0.95 2.51
CA GLN A 292 -24.64 -1.91 1.50
C GLN A 292 -23.28 -2.55 1.85
N LEU A 293 -22.35 -1.78 2.40
CA LEU A 293 -21.00 -2.23 2.76
C LEU A 293 -21.01 -3.22 3.93
N THR A 294 -21.84 -2.98 4.94
CA THR A 294 -21.81 -3.72 6.22
C THR A 294 -21.94 -5.24 6.04
N PRO A 295 -22.92 -5.77 5.29
CA PRO A 295 -23.01 -7.22 5.09
C PRO A 295 -21.81 -7.78 4.33
N VAL A 296 -21.25 -7.05 3.37
CA VAL A 296 -20.06 -7.47 2.59
C VAL A 296 -18.83 -7.55 3.49
N ALA A 297 -18.59 -6.53 4.31
CA ALA A 297 -17.44 -6.48 5.22
C ALA A 297 -17.53 -7.60 6.28
N ARG A 298 -18.71 -7.82 6.86
CA ARG A 298 -18.96 -8.90 7.86
C ARG A 298 -18.79 -10.28 7.24
N ALA A 299 -19.36 -10.54 6.07
CA ALA A 299 -19.22 -11.82 5.38
C ALA A 299 -17.76 -12.16 5.06
N LEU A 300 -16.95 -11.14 4.69
CA LEU A 300 -15.52 -11.34 4.46
C LEU A 300 -14.78 -11.60 5.79
N LYS A 301 -15.14 -10.91 6.88
CA LYS A 301 -14.56 -11.13 8.21
C LYS A 301 -14.91 -12.53 8.76
N ASP A 302 -16.17 -12.96 8.60
CA ASP A 302 -16.62 -14.30 9.02
C ASP A 302 -15.91 -15.41 8.23
N TYR A 303 -15.57 -15.15 6.98
CA TYR A 303 -14.77 -16.07 6.14
C TYR A 303 -13.34 -16.22 6.64
N ASP A 304 -12.78 -15.27 7.39
CA ASP A 304 -11.42 -15.32 7.95
C ASP A 304 -11.30 -16.24 9.16
N LEU A 305 -12.41 -16.58 9.80
CA LEU A 305 -12.47 -17.47 10.96
C LEU A 305 -12.29 -18.94 10.55
#